data_7e35e4469176bb20024c8f2f650eeaae
#
_entry.id   7e35e4469176bb20024c8f2f650eeaae
#
_cell.length_a   1.000
_cell.length_b   1.000
_cell.length_c   1.000
_cell.angle_alpha   90.00
_cell.angle_beta   90.00
_cell.angle_gamma   90.00
#
_symmetry.space_group_name_H-M   'P 1'
#
loop_
_entity.id
_entity.type
_entity.pdbx_description
1 polymer ?
#
loop_
_entity_poly.entity_id
_entity_poly.type
_entity_poly.pdbx_seq_one_letter_code
_entity_poly.pdbx_strand_id
1 'polypeptide(L)'
;ASDVYKRQVKNAEGYVAYVKEASASDDAYEKLDDTLIRQYADYWRADALGLKEGSYVMKVTAVLKDGKTVSESTSSLEVEKYDRSGFAFSENSKFQTGSGAYNDDGTLKKDAQVIYVTPETAKTCTAVVNGKEVTGFQSILDAKQSAGTKDTSPLDFRIVGCVTADDVDHFSSSAEGIQLKGKSAYTEMNITIEGVGEDAAVQGFGFLVRNSGNVEFRNFAVMAFMDDGISLDTKNCNIWVHNMDIFYGSTGGDSDQAKGDGSVDIKGASTNVTVSYVHFWDSGKCSLCGMSDSAEFLVTYHHNWFDHSDSRHPRIRVASVHIYNNYFDGNAKYGVGTTKGSSAFVEANYYRNCKNPMMSSMQGTDALGQGTFSGENGGMIKAYNNITVGASSLIYALSLIHI
;
A
#
# COMPACT_ATOMS: atom_id res chain seq x y z
N ALA A 1 -3.07 -14.67 -4.25
CA ALA A 1 -3.37 -15.05 -5.64
C ALA A 1 -2.51 -16.25 -6.01
N SER A 2 -3.10 -17.23 -6.68
CA SER A 2 -2.37 -18.42 -7.11
C SER A 2 -2.14 -18.38 -8.61
N ASP A 3 -0.88 -18.50 -9.02
CA ASP A 3 -0.49 -18.51 -10.42
C ASP A 3 -0.64 -19.91 -11.03
N VAL A 4 -1.30 -20.00 -12.17
CA VAL A 4 -1.39 -21.22 -12.93
C VAL A 4 -0.56 -21.07 -14.21
N TYR A 5 0.63 -21.65 -14.22
CA TYR A 5 1.47 -21.74 -15.42
C TYR A 5 1.05 -22.96 -16.26
N LYS A 6 0.60 -22.73 -17.48
CA LYS A 6 0.37 -23.81 -18.46
C LYS A 6 1.02 -23.47 -19.79
N ARG A 7 1.51 -24.49 -20.48
CA ARG A 7 1.99 -24.37 -21.86
C ARG A 7 0.88 -23.83 -22.73
N GLN A 8 1.17 -22.85 -23.58
CA GLN A 8 0.21 -22.32 -24.53
C GLN A 8 -0.40 -23.44 -25.39
N VAL A 9 -1.73 -23.43 -25.51
CA VAL A 9 -2.42 -24.33 -26.42
C VAL A 9 -2.20 -23.84 -27.85
N LYS A 10 -1.69 -24.73 -28.72
CA LYS A 10 -1.44 -24.40 -30.13
C LYS A 10 -2.72 -23.92 -30.81
N ASN A 11 -2.65 -22.78 -31.51
CA ASN A 11 -3.79 -22.12 -32.19
C ASN A 11 -4.88 -21.57 -31.25
N ALA A 12 -4.61 -21.32 -29.97
CA ALA A 12 -5.51 -20.56 -29.11
C ALA A 12 -5.55 -19.09 -29.55
N GLU A 13 -6.74 -18.52 -29.65
CA GLU A 13 -6.99 -17.08 -29.86
C GLU A 13 -7.14 -16.32 -28.53
N GLY A 14 -7.55 -17.05 -27.47
CA GLY A 14 -7.73 -16.48 -26.14
C GLY A 14 -8.08 -17.56 -25.13
N TYR A 15 -8.27 -17.12 -23.89
CA TYR A 15 -8.60 -17.99 -22.77
C TYR A 15 -9.75 -17.41 -21.97
N VAL A 16 -10.55 -18.31 -21.39
CA VAL A 16 -11.56 -17.99 -20.38
C VAL A 16 -11.22 -18.78 -19.13
N ALA A 17 -11.30 -18.17 -17.97
CA ALA A 17 -11.01 -18.82 -16.70
C ALA A 17 -12.22 -18.79 -15.76
N TYR A 18 -12.29 -19.81 -14.92
CA TYR A 18 -13.33 -20.00 -13.94
C TYR A 18 -12.69 -20.43 -12.62
N VAL A 19 -13.35 -20.11 -11.51
CA VAL A 19 -12.93 -20.52 -10.17
C VAL A 19 -14.10 -21.12 -9.41
N LYS A 20 -13.85 -22.09 -8.54
CA LYS A 20 -14.80 -22.60 -7.55
C LYS A 20 -14.09 -23.04 -6.29
N GLU A 21 -14.80 -23.16 -5.18
CA GLU A 21 -14.29 -23.90 -4.03
C GLU A 21 -13.97 -25.35 -4.42
N ALA A 22 -12.86 -25.90 -3.94
CA ALA A 22 -12.41 -27.24 -4.33
C ALA A 22 -13.43 -28.35 -4.00
N SER A 23 -14.17 -28.17 -2.90
CA SER A 23 -15.22 -29.11 -2.46
C SER A 23 -16.56 -28.96 -3.17
N ALA A 24 -16.76 -27.87 -3.93
CA ALA A 24 -18.02 -27.60 -4.62
C ALA A 24 -18.14 -28.43 -5.91
N SER A 25 -19.39 -28.66 -6.36
CA SER A 25 -19.68 -29.33 -7.62
C SER A 25 -19.28 -28.49 -8.83
N ASP A 26 -19.24 -29.11 -10.03
CA ASP A 26 -18.75 -28.44 -11.24
C ASP A 26 -19.70 -27.35 -11.77
N ASP A 27 -20.94 -27.34 -11.37
CA ASP A 27 -21.90 -26.28 -11.67
C ASP A 27 -21.66 -24.99 -10.84
N ALA A 28 -20.82 -25.06 -9.81
CA ALA A 28 -20.42 -23.92 -9.00
C ALA A 28 -19.26 -23.10 -9.59
N TYR A 29 -18.75 -23.44 -10.77
CA TYR A 29 -17.73 -22.62 -11.41
C TYR A 29 -18.26 -21.23 -11.76
N GLU A 30 -17.61 -20.21 -11.21
CA GLU A 30 -17.85 -18.80 -11.54
C GLU A 30 -16.84 -18.33 -12.57
N LYS A 31 -17.31 -17.67 -13.65
CA LYS A 31 -16.45 -17.10 -14.68
C LYS A 31 -15.72 -15.89 -14.11
N LEU A 32 -14.42 -15.83 -14.30
CA LEU A 32 -13.63 -14.62 -14.02
C LEU A 32 -13.89 -13.56 -15.09
N ASP A 33 -13.73 -12.29 -14.72
CA ASP A 33 -13.72 -11.19 -15.65
C ASP A 33 -12.57 -11.36 -16.65
N ASP A 34 -12.81 -11.06 -17.91
CA ASP A 34 -11.83 -11.25 -18.98
C ASP A 34 -10.59 -10.37 -18.79
N THR A 35 -10.70 -9.21 -18.10
CA THR A 35 -9.58 -8.34 -17.75
C THR A 35 -8.60 -8.99 -16.75
N LEU A 36 -9.04 -9.99 -16.01
CA LEU A 36 -8.19 -10.77 -15.09
C LEU A 36 -7.37 -11.86 -15.82
N ILE A 37 -7.55 -12.01 -17.14
CA ILE A 37 -6.86 -13.01 -17.95
C ILE A 37 -5.95 -12.28 -18.92
N ARG A 38 -4.63 -12.30 -18.64
CA ARG A 38 -3.68 -11.42 -19.31
C ARG A 38 -2.58 -12.20 -20.01
N GLN A 39 -2.17 -11.72 -21.18
CA GLN A 39 -1.03 -12.22 -21.92
C GLN A 39 0.22 -11.45 -21.51
N TYR A 40 1.23 -12.17 -21.03
CA TYR A 40 2.59 -11.69 -20.84
C TYR A 40 3.48 -12.20 -22.00
N ALA A 41 4.76 -11.84 -22.01
CA ALA A 41 5.67 -12.17 -23.11
C ALA A 41 5.68 -13.67 -23.47
N ASP A 42 5.73 -14.53 -22.45
CA ASP A 42 5.94 -15.98 -22.63
C ASP A 42 4.79 -16.86 -22.10
N TYR A 43 3.78 -16.27 -21.46
CA TYR A 43 2.67 -17.02 -20.84
C TYR A 43 1.39 -16.20 -20.72
N TRP A 44 0.30 -16.90 -20.41
CA TRP A 44 -0.94 -16.30 -19.98
C TRP A 44 -1.13 -16.49 -18.47
N ARG A 45 -1.65 -15.47 -17.82
CA ARG A 45 -1.95 -15.46 -16.40
C ARG A 45 -3.44 -15.18 -16.19
N ALA A 46 -4.05 -15.85 -15.22
CA ALA A 46 -5.39 -15.56 -14.75
C ALA A 46 -5.35 -15.32 -13.23
N ASP A 47 -5.91 -14.22 -12.77
CA ASP A 47 -5.97 -13.84 -11.36
C ASP A 47 -7.41 -13.97 -10.86
N ALA A 48 -7.61 -14.69 -9.74
CA ALA A 48 -8.89 -14.73 -9.04
C ALA A 48 -8.77 -13.88 -7.77
N LEU A 49 -9.58 -12.85 -7.67
CA LEU A 49 -9.56 -11.87 -6.58
C LEU A 49 -10.85 -11.95 -5.75
N GLY A 50 -10.79 -11.51 -4.49
CA GLY A 50 -11.94 -11.48 -3.62
C GLY A 50 -12.39 -12.86 -3.13
N LEU A 51 -11.46 -13.80 -3.02
CA LEU A 51 -11.70 -15.12 -2.45
C LEU A 51 -11.42 -15.10 -0.93
N LYS A 52 -12.27 -15.78 -0.15
CA LYS A 52 -12.00 -16.03 1.27
C LYS A 52 -10.91 -17.10 1.44
N GLU A 53 -10.36 -17.23 2.63
CA GLU A 53 -9.45 -18.34 2.99
C GLU A 53 -10.10 -19.69 2.68
N GLY A 54 -9.37 -20.57 2.00
CA GLY A 54 -9.83 -21.91 1.62
C GLY A 54 -9.15 -22.49 0.40
N SER A 55 -9.60 -23.69 0.01
CA SER A 55 -9.09 -24.43 -1.14
C SER A 55 -9.96 -24.21 -2.37
N TYR A 56 -9.35 -23.90 -3.50
CA TYR A 56 -10.03 -23.59 -4.76
C TYR A 56 -9.46 -24.38 -5.93
N VAL A 57 -10.28 -24.52 -6.97
CA VAL A 57 -9.86 -25.07 -8.27
C VAL A 57 -10.18 -24.05 -9.36
N MET A 58 -9.21 -23.76 -10.21
CA MET A 58 -9.40 -22.96 -11.40
C MET A 58 -9.52 -23.86 -12.63
N LYS A 59 -10.46 -23.54 -13.51
CA LYS A 59 -10.61 -24.16 -14.83
C LYS A 59 -10.29 -23.14 -15.90
N VAL A 60 -9.33 -23.46 -16.77
CA VAL A 60 -8.96 -22.63 -17.91
C VAL A 60 -9.43 -23.28 -19.20
N THR A 61 -10.07 -22.50 -20.04
CA THR A 61 -10.60 -22.93 -21.34
C THR A 61 -9.91 -22.11 -22.44
N ALA A 62 -9.15 -22.77 -23.28
CA ALA A 62 -8.61 -22.18 -24.51
C ALA A 62 -9.67 -22.15 -25.60
N VAL A 63 -9.83 -21.00 -26.25
CA VAL A 63 -10.68 -20.83 -27.45
C VAL A 63 -9.78 -20.90 -28.67
N LEU A 64 -10.03 -21.87 -29.55
CA LEU A 64 -9.22 -22.11 -30.75
C LEU A 64 -9.77 -21.34 -31.96
N LYS A 65 -8.93 -21.13 -32.96
CA LYS A 65 -9.28 -20.45 -34.23
C LYS A 65 -10.45 -21.05 -34.99
N ASP A 66 -10.70 -22.34 -34.81
CA ASP A 66 -11.84 -23.03 -35.42
C ASP A 66 -13.12 -23.02 -34.56
N GLY A 67 -13.13 -22.25 -33.48
CA GLY A 67 -14.23 -22.13 -32.54
C GLY A 67 -14.34 -23.28 -31.53
N LYS A 68 -13.47 -24.27 -31.60
CA LYS A 68 -13.42 -25.34 -30.60
C LYS A 68 -12.79 -24.85 -29.32
N THR A 69 -13.08 -25.54 -28.22
CA THR A 69 -12.54 -25.26 -26.90
C THR A 69 -11.83 -26.46 -26.32
N VAL A 70 -10.76 -26.18 -25.55
CA VAL A 70 -10.03 -27.18 -24.76
C VAL A 70 -9.94 -26.66 -23.34
N SER A 71 -10.43 -27.44 -22.38
CA SER A 71 -10.45 -27.03 -20.97
C SER A 71 -9.57 -27.95 -20.15
N GLU A 72 -8.95 -27.37 -19.13
CA GLU A 72 -8.20 -28.09 -18.12
C GLU A 72 -8.36 -27.40 -16.76
N SER A 73 -8.36 -28.20 -15.68
CA SER A 73 -8.46 -27.69 -14.33
C SER A 73 -7.14 -27.84 -13.57
N THR A 74 -6.88 -26.95 -12.62
CA THR A 74 -5.73 -27.03 -11.73
C THR A 74 -5.91 -28.15 -10.69
N SER A 75 -4.85 -28.52 -10.01
CA SER A 75 -4.95 -29.08 -8.68
C SER A 75 -5.58 -28.06 -7.71
N SER A 76 -5.87 -28.48 -6.48
CA SER A 76 -6.30 -27.56 -5.44
C SER A 76 -5.25 -26.48 -5.19
N LEU A 77 -5.71 -25.25 -5.09
CA LEU A 77 -4.94 -24.04 -4.81
C LEU A 77 -5.41 -23.47 -3.48
N GLU A 78 -4.48 -23.17 -2.59
CA GLU A 78 -4.82 -22.63 -1.27
C GLU A 78 -4.83 -21.11 -1.30
N VAL A 79 -5.89 -20.52 -0.81
CA VAL A 79 -6.03 -19.08 -0.56
C VAL A 79 -5.85 -18.86 0.94
N GLU A 80 -4.81 -18.12 1.27
CA GLU A 80 -4.52 -17.70 2.65
C GLU A 80 -5.09 -16.31 2.91
N LYS A 81 -5.48 -16.04 4.15
CA LYS A 81 -5.90 -14.70 4.54
C LYS A 81 -4.70 -13.78 4.72
N TYR A 82 -4.91 -12.51 4.50
CA TYR A 82 -3.93 -11.49 4.84
C TYR A 82 -3.71 -11.39 6.36
N ASP A 83 -2.49 -11.07 6.75
CA ASP A 83 -2.15 -10.72 8.13
C ASP A 83 -2.75 -9.34 8.47
N ARG A 84 -3.88 -9.36 9.15
CA ARG A 84 -4.62 -8.18 9.60
C ARG A 84 -4.21 -7.75 11.01
N SER A 85 -2.91 -7.79 11.31
CA SER A 85 -2.38 -7.25 12.55
C SER A 85 -2.05 -5.76 12.43
N GLY A 86 -1.93 -5.09 13.56
CA GLY A 86 -1.58 -3.67 13.63
C GLY A 86 -2.75 -2.73 13.89
N PHE A 87 -2.41 -1.44 14.01
CA PHE A 87 -3.36 -0.43 14.49
C PHE A 87 -4.53 -0.16 13.54
N ALA A 88 -4.41 -0.44 12.24
CA ALA A 88 -5.54 -0.32 11.32
C ALA A 88 -6.72 -1.22 11.70
N PHE A 89 -6.48 -2.28 12.46
CA PHE A 89 -7.46 -3.30 12.86
C PHE A 89 -7.72 -3.33 14.36
N SER A 90 -7.22 -2.35 15.10
CA SER A 90 -7.42 -2.30 16.55
C SER A 90 -8.89 -2.09 16.92
N GLU A 91 -9.31 -2.65 18.06
CA GLU A 91 -10.67 -2.51 18.58
C GLU A 91 -11.09 -1.04 18.80
N ASN A 92 -10.12 -0.15 18.98
CA ASN A 92 -10.34 1.28 19.16
C ASN A 92 -10.44 2.06 17.85
N SER A 93 -10.33 1.39 16.70
CA SER A 93 -10.44 2.06 15.41
C SER A 93 -11.88 2.46 15.10
N LYS A 94 -12.06 3.49 14.30
CA LYS A 94 -13.38 4.04 13.98
C LYS A 94 -14.20 3.09 13.10
N PHE A 95 -13.55 2.34 12.22
CA PHE A 95 -14.17 1.40 11.31
C PHE A 95 -13.73 -0.02 11.64
N GLN A 96 -14.69 -0.88 12.00
CA GLN A 96 -14.42 -2.22 12.54
C GLN A 96 -14.55 -3.35 11.52
N THR A 97 -15.12 -3.08 10.35
CA THR A 97 -15.45 -4.12 9.37
C THR A 97 -14.70 -3.93 8.06
N GLY A 98 -13.88 -4.89 7.72
CA GLY A 98 -13.19 -4.95 6.45
C GLY A 98 -12.06 -3.93 6.30
N SER A 99 -11.53 -3.85 5.09
CA SER A 99 -10.54 -2.86 4.64
C SER A 99 -10.96 -2.36 3.27
N GLY A 100 -11.06 -1.04 3.12
CA GLY A 100 -11.49 -0.49 1.83
C GLY A 100 -12.79 -1.13 1.34
N ALA A 101 -12.75 -1.68 0.14
CA ALA A 101 -13.86 -2.36 -0.52
C ALA A 101 -14.06 -3.84 -0.10
N TYR A 102 -13.23 -4.37 0.80
CA TYR A 102 -13.24 -5.78 1.19
C TYR A 102 -13.73 -6.02 2.61
N ASN A 103 -14.33 -7.19 2.83
CA ASN A 103 -14.67 -7.73 4.15
C ASN A 103 -13.42 -8.31 4.84
N ASP A 104 -13.56 -8.66 6.14
CA ASP A 104 -12.48 -9.25 6.93
C ASP A 104 -12.03 -10.61 6.42
N ASP A 105 -12.89 -11.34 5.74
CA ASP A 105 -12.60 -12.65 5.15
C ASP A 105 -11.96 -12.58 3.75
N GLY A 106 -11.70 -11.36 3.23
CA GLY A 106 -11.09 -11.15 1.93
C GLY A 106 -12.06 -11.09 0.75
N THR A 107 -13.36 -11.28 0.96
CA THR A 107 -14.37 -11.12 -0.08
C THR A 107 -14.73 -9.67 -0.31
N LEU A 108 -15.15 -9.30 -1.52
CA LEU A 108 -15.67 -7.97 -1.79
C LEU A 108 -16.91 -7.68 -0.92
N LYS A 109 -17.01 -6.45 -0.42
CA LYS A 109 -18.22 -5.99 0.24
C LYS A 109 -19.40 -6.03 -0.72
N LYS A 110 -20.60 -6.25 -0.16
CA LYS A 110 -21.82 -6.18 -0.93
C LYS A 110 -21.92 -4.84 -1.65
N ASP A 111 -22.34 -4.87 -2.89
CA ASP A 111 -22.51 -3.70 -3.77
C ASP A 111 -21.20 -2.93 -4.06
N ALA A 112 -20.04 -3.55 -3.85
CA ALA A 112 -18.77 -3.01 -4.29
C ALA A 112 -18.71 -2.90 -5.81
N GLN A 113 -18.34 -1.73 -6.31
CA GLN A 113 -18.10 -1.52 -7.73
C GLN A 113 -16.64 -1.77 -8.04
N VAL A 114 -16.36 -2.68 -8.98
CA VAL A 114 -15.03 -2.97 -9.50
C VAL A 114 -14.76 -2.09 -10.71
N ILE A 115 -13.65 -1.34 -10.68
CA ILE A 115 -13.28 -0.36 -11.70
C ILE A 115 -11.87 -0.69 -12.18
N TYR A 116 -11.74 -1.12 -13.44
CA TYR A 116 -10.43 -1.42 -14.03
C TYR A 116 -9.79 -0.13 -14.55
N VAL A 117 -8.60 0.16 -14.03
CA VAL A 117 -7.78 1.33 -14.38
C VAL A 117 -6.54 0.82 -15.12
N THR A 118 -6.57 0.94 -16.44
CA THR A 118 -5.47 0.59 -17.34
C THR A 118 -4.94 1.85 -18.04
N PRO A 119 -3.81 1.83 -18.74
CA PRO A 119 -3.38 2.96 -19.57
C PRO A 119 -4.48 3.46 -20.53
N GLU A 120 -5.29 2.55 -21.06
CA GLU A 120 -6.36 2.87 -22.01
C GLU A 120 -7.65 3.35 -21.33
N THR A 121 -7.91 2.89 -20.08
CA THR A 121 -9.20 3.15 -19.43
C THR A 121 -9.15 4.16 -18.28
N ALA A 122 -8.00 4.59 -17.82
CA ALA A 122 -7.89 5.50 -16.69
C ALA A 122 -8.68 6.81 -16.88
N LYS A 123 -8.78 7.33 -18.12
CA LYS A 123 -9.62 8.50 -18.46
C LYS A 123 -11.10 8.19 -18.65
N THR A 124 -11.45 6.95 -18.92
CA THR A 124 -12.78 6.55 -19.40
C THR A 124 -13.49 5.54 -18.50
N CYS A 125 -12.82 5.00 -17.48
CA CYS A 125 -13.44 4.13 -16.51
C CYS A 125 -14.61 4.84 -15.82
N THR A 126 -15.65 4.09 -15.45
CA THR A 126 -16.88 4.66 -14.88
C THR A 126 -17.23 4.02 -13.54
N ALA A 127 -17.89 4.79 -12.69
CA ALA A 127 -18.55 4.33 -11.49
C ALA A 127 -19.82 5.14 -11.22
N VAL A 128 -20.75 4.55 -10.48
CA VAL A 128 -21.92 5.28 -9.98
C VAL A 128 -21.61 5.82 -8.60
N VAL A 129 -21.63 7.14 -8.46
CA VAL A 129 -21.43 7.84 -7.18
C VAL A 129 -22.64 8.70 -6.88
N ASN A 130 -23.27 8.49 -5.71
CA ASN A 130 -24.47 9.18 -5.29
C ASN A 130 -25.59 9.18 -6.38
N GLY A 131 -25.77 8.01 -7.01
CA GLY A 131 -26.77 7.78 -8.06
C GLY A 131 -26.46 8.40 -9.42
N LYS A 132 -25.24 8.87 -9.66
CA LYS A 132 -24.80 9.45 -10.94
C LYS A 132 -23.60 8.69 -11.48
N GLU A 133 -23.61 8.37 -12.77
CA GLU A 133 -22.44 7.86 -13.45
C GLU A 133 -21.37 8.96 -13.57
N VAL A 134 -20.15 8.62 -13.23
CA VAL A 134 -18.97 9.50 -13.28
C VAL A 134 -17.87 8.80 -14.05
N THR A 135 -17.19 9.52 -14.92
CA THR A 135 -16.15 9.00 -15.81
C THR A 135 -14.79 9.59 -15.49
N GLY A 136 -13.76 8.76 -15.41
CA GLY A 136 -12.37 9.13 -15.15
C GLY A 136 -11.93 8.78 -13.73
N PHE A 137 -10.69 8.31 -13.59
CA PHE A 137 -10.16 7.81 -12.32
C PHE A 137 -10.20 8.88 -11.22
N GLN A 138 -9.62 10.06 -11.46
CA GLN A 138 -9.65 11.16 -10.48
C GLN A 138 -11.06 11.73 -10.32
N SER A 139 -11.83 11.86 -11.40
CA SER A 139 -13.20 12.38 -11.35
C SER A 139 -14.12 11.55 -10.46
N ILE A 140 -13.97 10.23 -10.45
CA ILE A 140 -14.72 9.33 -9.55
C ILE A 140 -14.36 9.62 -8.08
N LEU A 141 -13.09 9.79 -7.77
CA LEU A 141 -12.61 10.12 -6.42
C LEU A 141 -13.11 11.49 -5.96
N ASP A 142 -13.12 12.50 -6.84
CA ASP A 142 -13.65 13.83 -6.55
C ASP A 142 -15.19 13.81 -6.33
N ALA A 143 -15.90 12.97 -7.05
CA ALA A 143 -17.32 12.75 -6.83
C ALA A 143 -17.58 12.10 -5.47
N LYS A 144 -16.80 11.12 -5.06
CA LYS A 144 -16.86 10.51 -3.71
C LYS A 144 -16.60 11.55 -2.62
N GLN A 145 -15.60 12.43 -2.79
CA GLN A 145 -15.35 13.54 -1.87
C GLN A 145 -16.59 14.44 -1.76
N SER A 146 -17.20 14.79 -2.88
CA SER A 146 -18.37 15.68 -2.92
C SER A 146 -19.60 15.05 -2.28
N ALA A 147 -19.81 13.76 -2.48
CA ALA A 147 -20.90 13.00 -1.87
C ALA A 147 -20.73 12.88 -0.34
N GLY A 148 -19.51 12.65 0.15
CA GLY A 148 -19.22 12.46 1.57
C GLY A 148 -20.03 11.31 2.15
N THR A 149 -20.63 11.50 3.31
CA THR A 149 -21.45 10.48 4.00
C THR A 149 -22.77 10.12 3.30
N LYS A 150 -23.11 10.78 2.19
CA LYS A 150 -24.29 10.42 1.39
C LYS A 150 -24.05 9.21 0.50
N ASP A 151 -22.79 8.87 0.27
CA ASP A 151 -22.41 7.70 -0.49
C ASP A 151 -21.15 7.07 0.10
N THR A 152 -21.31 6.01 0.85
CA THR A 152 -20.26 5.17 1.41
C THR A 152 -20.13 3.84 0.66
N SER A 153 -20.73 3.72 -0.53
CA SER A 153 -20.64 2.50 -1.35
C SER A 153 -19.18 2.13 -1.63
N PRO A 154 -18.81 0.85 -1.53
CA PRO A 154 -17.43 0.46 -1.71
C PRO A 154 -16.98 0.58 -3.18
N LEU A 155 -15.75 1.06 -3.39
CA LEU A 155 -15.12 1.12 -4.71
C LEU A 155 -13.80 0.35 -4.70
N ASP A 156 -13.63 -0.56 -5.64
CA ASP A 156 -12.43 -1.33 -5.86
C ASP A 156 -11.78 -0.94 -7.19
N PHE A 157 -10.74 -0.12 -7.13
CA PHE A 157 -9.96 0.29 -8.29
C PHE A 157 -8.85 -0.73 -8.55
N ARG A 158 -8.91 -1.41 -9.69
CA ARG A 158 -7.95 -2.42 -10.12
C ARG A 158 -6.98 -1.86 -11.16
N ILE A 159 -5.76 -1.59 -10.72
CA ILE A 159 -4.66 -1.16 -11.60
C ILE A 159 -4.19 -2.36 -12.41
N VAL A 160 -4.18 -2.23 -13.73
CA VAL A 160 -3.77 -3.28 -14.66
C VAL A 160 -2.70 -2.74 -15.60
N GLY A 161 -1.50 -3.31 -15.56
CA GLY A 161 -0.34 -2.79 -16.26
C GLY A 161 0.22 -1.51 -15.62
N CYS A 162 1.05 -0.78 -16.33
CA CYS A 162 1.68 0.44 -15.83
C CYS A 162 0.89 1.68 -16.28
N VAL A 163 0.18 2.31 -15.35
CA VAL A 163 -0.57 3.56 -15.58
C VAL A 163 0.35 4.74 -15.32
N THR A 164 0.51 5.61 -16.31
CA THR A 164 1.37 6.79 -16.24
C THR A 164 0.58 8.06 -15.95
N ALA A 165 1.29 9.15 -15.63
CA ALA A 165 0.68 10.46 -15.42
C ALA A 165 -0.13 10.95 -16.65
N ASP A 166 0.29 10.57 -17.85
CA ASP A 166 -0.40 10.95 -19.09
C ASP A 166 -1.70 10.17 -19.33
N ASP A 167 -1.88 9.04 -18.67
CA ASP A 167 -3.07 8.18 -18.82
C ASP A 167 -4.24 8.62 -17.95
N VAL A 168 -4.00 9.42 -16.90
CA VAL A 168 -5.03 9.86 -15.95
C VAL A 168 -5.83 11.03 -16.50
N ASP A 169 -7.12 11.12 -16.17
CA ASP A 169 -8.01 12.18 -16.63
C ASP A 169 -7.58 13.58 -16.15
N HIS A 170 -7.18 13.71 -14.89
CA HIS A 170 -6.55 14.90 -14.32
C HIS A 170 -5.97 14.58 -12.94
N PHE A 171 -5.25 15.54 -12.37
CA PHE A 171 -4.75 15.51 -11.00
C PHE A 171 -5.48 16.54 -10.13
N SER A 172 -5.95 16.13 -8.95
CA SER A 172 -6.53 17.02 -7.94
C SER A 172 -5.54 17.38 -6.82
N SER A 173 -4.37 16.75 -6.78
CA SER A 173 -3.21 17.20 -6.01
C SER A 173 -2.10 17.69 -6.94
N SER A 174 -1.61 18.91 -6.67
CA SER A 174 -0.47 19.45 -7.43
C SER A 174 0.87 18.87 -6.99
N ALA A 175 0.92 18.23 -5.83
CA ALA A 175 2.13 17.63 -5.27
C ALA A 175 2.24 16.16 -5.64
N GLU A 176 1.30 15.32 -5.22
CA GLU A 176 1.37 13.88 -5.43
C GLU A 176 0.74 13.42 -6.75
N GLY A 177 -0.30 14.11 -7.21
CA GLY A 177 -1.09 13.78 -8.40
C GLY A 177 -2.51 13.35 -8.06
N ILE A 178 -2.76 12.06 -7.83
CA ILE A 178 -4.09 11.55 -7.45
C ILE A 178 -4.45 11.97 -6.02
N GLN A 179 -5.66 12.49 -5.84
CA GLN A 179 -6.19 12.86 -4.54
C GLN A 179 -7.38 11.99 -4.14
N LEU A 180 -7.27 11.38 -2.97
CA LEU A 180 -8.29 10.60 -2.29
C LEU A 180 -8.70 11.36 -1.02
N LYS A 181 -9.80 12.13 -1.11
CA LYS A 181 -10.16 13.08 -0.05
C LYS A 181 -11.58 12.88 0.44
N GLY A 182 -11.72 12.73 1.75
CA GLY A 182 -13.02 12.77 2.41
C GLY A 182 -13.55 14.20 2.53
N LYS A 183 -14.87 14.35 2.57
CA LYS A 183 -15.55 15.65 2.69
C LYS A 183 -15.25 16.36 4.02
N SER A 184 -15.05 15.59 5.07
CA SER A 184 -14.70 16.05 6.43
C SER A 184 -13.75 15.03 7.07
N ALA A 185 -13.16 15.39 8.20
CA ALA A 185 -12.26 14.53 8.94
C ALA A 185 -12.80 13.09 9.09
N TYR A 186 -11.96 12.11 8.73
CA TYR A 186 -12.28 10.70 8.88
C TYR A 186 -13.57 10.26 8.16
N THR A 187 -13.89 10.85 7.00
CA THR A 187 -15.04 10.42 6.18
C THR A 187 -14.84 8.99 5.73
N GLU A 188 -15.84 8.14 5.94
CA GLU A 188 -15.84 6.77 5.45
C GLU A 188 -15.85 6.73 3.92
N MET A 189 -14.80 6.17 3.33
CA MET A 189 -14.63 6.11 1.87
C MET A 189 -14.86 4.71 1.31
N ASN A 190 -14.46 3.67 2.04
CA ASN A 190 -14.54 2.27 1.60
C ASN A 190 -13.88 2.05 0.23
N ILE A 191 -12.65 2.53 0.06
CA ILE A 191 -11.93 2.46 -1.20
C ILE A 191 -10.74 1.54 -1.07
N THR A 192 -10.62 0.58 -1.99
CA THR A 192 -9.40 -0.17 -2.25
C THR A 192 -8.81 0.24 -3.60
N ILE A 193 -7.50 0.45 -3.63
CA ILE A 193 -6.70 0.54 -4.86
C ILE A 193 -5.77 -0.65 -4.86
N GLU A 194 -5.97 -1.57 -5.80
CA GLU A 194 -5.18 -2.81 -5.87
C GLU A 194 -4.63 -3.06 -7.27
N GLY A 195 -3.49 -3.73 -7.33
CA GLY A 195 -2.92 -4.19 -8.59
C GLY A 195 -3.37 -5.59 -8.96
N VAL A 196 -3.50 -5.82 -10.25
CA VAL A 196 -3.79 -7.12 -10.85
C VAL A 196 -2.59 -7.60 -11.65
N GLY A 197 -2.20 -8.85 -11.41
CA GLY A 197 -1.06 -9.45 -12.07
C GLY A 197 0.27 -9.06 -11.40
N GLU A 198 1.36 -9.14 -12.16
CA GLU A 198 2.72 -8.88 -11.66
C GLU A 198 3.37 -7.62 -12.22
N ASP A 199 2.66 -6.88 -13.07
CA ASP A 199 3.14 -5.65 -13.72
C ASP A 199 2.30 -4.42 -13.37
N ALA A 200 1.39 -4.54 -12.40
CA ALA A 200 0.57 -3.44 -11.95
C ALA A 200 1.43 -2.35 -11.30
N ALA A 201 1.40 -1.15 -11.87
CA ALA A 201 2.19 -0.03 -11.38
C ALA A 201 1.52 1.30 -11.70
N VAL A 202 1.86 2.33 -10.91
CA VAL A 202 1.67 3.73 -11.28
C VAL A 202 3.03 4.41 -11.40
N GLN A 203 3.20 5.24 -12.42
CA GLN A 203 4.47 5.90 -12.72
C GLN A 203 4.31 7.40 -12.95
N GLY A 204 5.15 8.19 -12.27
CA GLY A 204 5.19 9.64 -12.42
C GLY A 204 4.16 10.38 -11.58
N PHE A 205 3.45 9.69 -10.69
CA PHE A 205 2.55 10.28 -9.70
C PHE A 205 2.41 9.38 -8.47
N GLY A 206 1.92 9.96 -7.38
CA GLY A 206 1.58 9.28 -6.14
C GLY A 206 0.13 9.59 -5.72
N PHE A 207 -0.15 9.38 -4.44
CA PHE A 207 -1.50 9.49 -3.87
C PHE A 207 -1.51 10.39 -2.64
N LEU A 208 -2.29 11.46 -2.68
CA LEU A 208 -2.63 12.27 -1.51
C LEU A 208 -3.92 11.74 -0.88
N VAL A 209 -3.86 11.34 0.39
CA VAL A 209 -5.02 10.89 1.17
C VAL A 209 -5.29 11.90 2.28
N ARG A 210 -6.51 12.45 2.30
CA ARG A 210 -6.94 13.45 3.29
C ARG A 210 -8.33 13.18 3.81
N ASN A 211 -8.53 13.38 5.11
CA ASN A 211 -9.83 13.31 5.77
C ASN A 211 -10.57 11.99 5.54
N SER A 212 -9.87 10.95 5.15
CA SER A 212 -10.44 9.70 4.65
C SER A 212 -10.35 8.60 5.68
N GLY A 213 -11.35 7.75 5.73
CA GLY A 213 -11.40 6.56 6.55
C GLY A 213 -11.66 5.31 5.73
N ASN A 214 -11.10 4.20 6.19
CA ASN A 214 -11.26 2.89 5.58
C ASN A 214 -10.79 2.84 4.12
N VAL A 215 -9.48 3.00 3.93
CA VAL A 215 -8.81 2.96 2.61
C VAL A 215 -7.70 1.91 2.63
N GLU A 216 -7.58 1.18 1.56
CA GLU A 216 -6.58 0.13 1.37
C GLU A 216 -5.82 0.34 0.06
N PHE A 217 -4.48 0.21 0.13
CA PHE A 217 -3.58 0.18 -1.03
C PHE A 217 -2.83 -1.13 -1.01
N ARG A 218 -2.87 -1.90 -2.10
CA ARG A 218 -2.20 -3.21 -2.15
C ARG A 218 -1.81 -3.67 -3.55
N ASN A 219 -0.77 -4.51 -3.60
CA ASN A 219 -0.39 -5.34 -4.73
C ASN A 219 -0.04 -4.58 -6.02
N PHE A 220 0.51 -3.38 -5.95
CA PHE A 220 1.05 -2.65 -7.10
C PHE A 220 2.30 -1.85 -6.74
N ALA A 221 3.03 -1.41 -7.75
CA ALA A 221 4.18 -0.55 -7.57
C ALA A 221 3.82 0.93 -7.71
N VAL A 222 4.50 1.78 -6.91
CA VAL A 222 4.50 3.24 -7.06
C VAL A 222 5.93 3.67 -7.36
N MET A 223 6.15 4.27 -8.53
CA MET A 223 7.51 4.62 -8.98
C MET A 223 7.60 5.98 -9.64
N ALA A 224 8.77 6.61 -9.50
CA ALA A 224 9.07 7.92 -10.03
C ALA A 224 7.99 8.97 -9.68
N PHE A 225 7.43 8.89 -8.48
CA PHE A 225 6.38 9.78 -7.98
C PHE A 225 6.88 11.22 -7.82
N MET A 226 5.96 12.19 -7.88
CA MET A 226 6.29 13.62 -7.97
C MET A 226 6.81 14.20 -6.65
N ASP A 227 6.12 13.94 -5.54
CA ASP A 227 6.45 14.40 -4.18
C ASP A 227 6.48 13.20 -3.24
N ASP A 228 5.37 12.86 -2.57
CA ASP A 228 5.24 11.61 -1.82
C ASP A 228 4.63 10.50 -2.70
N GLY A 229 5.05 9.24 -2.48
CA GLY A 229 4.44 8.07 -3.11
C GLY A 229 3.01 7.85 -2.61
N ILE A 230 2.83 7.75 -1.29
CA ILE A 230 1.54 7.75 -0.61
C ILE A 230 1.62 8.71 0.56
N SER A 231 0.90 9.83 0.49
CA SER A 231 0.86 10.86 1.52
C SER A 231 -0.44 10.78 2.32
N LEU A 232 -0.40 10.22 3.53
CA LEU A 232 -1.52 10.23 4.47
C LEU A 232 -1.47 11.53 5.28
N ASP A 233 -1.96 12.62 4.70
CA ASP A 233 -1.61 13.98 5.13
C ASP A 233 -2.43 14.48 6.32
N THR A 234 -3.77 14.32 6.32
CA THR A 234 -4.59 14.96 7.36
C THR A 234 -5.81 14.13 7.72
N LYS A 235 -5.97 13.85 9.03
CA LYS A 235 -7.18 13.28 9.65
C LYS A 235 -7.73 12.05 8.91
N ASN A 236 -6.84 11.11 8.61
CA ASN A 236 -7.18 9.80 8.08
C ASN A 236 -7.29 8.78 9.21
N CYS A 237 -8.05 7.71 9.01
CA CYS A 237 -8.09 6.57 9.94
C CYS A 237 -8.42 5.26 9.22
N ASN A 238 -7.98 4.15 9.81
CA ASN A 238 -8.14 2.82 9.24
C ASN A 238 -7.62 2.77 7.80
N ILE A 239 -6.33 3.08 7.66
CA ILE A 239 -5.61 3.01 6.39
C ILE A 239 -4.66 1.83 6.43
N TRP A 240 -4.71 1.00 5.40
CA TRP A 240 -3.82 -0.13 5.24
C TRP A 240 -3.06 -0.04 3.92
N VAL A 241 -1.72 0.06 4.01
CA VAL A 241 -0.81 0.03 2.87
C VAL A 241 -0.02 -1.26 2.94
N HIS A 242 -0.19 -2.17 1.97
CA HIS A 242 0.45 -3.47 2.08
C HIS A 242 0.72 -4.17 0.74
N ASN A 243 1.67 -5.13 0.78
CA ASN A 243 2.05 -5.93 -0.39
C ASN A 243 2.35 -5.04 -1.62
N MET A 244 3.18 -4.03 -1.43
CA MET A 244 3.51 -3.05 -2.47
C MET A 244 5.02 -2.95 -2.67
N ASP A 245 5.41 -2.52 -3.86
CA ASP A 245 6.76 -2.07 -4.16
C ASP A 245 6.77 -0.55 -4.35
N ILE A 246 7.58 0.17 -3.58
CA ILE A 246 7.70 1.62 -3.70
C ILE A 246 9.16 1.97 -4.01
N PHE A 247 9.37 2.42 -5.25
CA PHE A 247 10.66 2.84 -5.76
C PHE A 247 10.87 4.32 -5.49
N TYR A 248 12.14 4.78 -5.57
CA TYR A 248 12.46 6.17 -5.37
C TYR A 248 11.62 7.11 -6.26
N GLY A 249 11.29 8.26 -5.71
CA GLY A 249 10.55 9.30 -6.42
C GLY A 249 11.41 10.08 -7.42
N SER A 250 10.79 11.01 -8.10
CA SER A 250 11.49 11.96 -8.97
C SER A 250 12.41 12.86 -8.15
N THR A 251 13.53 13.30 -8.74
CA THR A 251 14.44 14.26 -8.10
C THR A 251 13.70 15.56 -7.78
N GLY A 252 13.67 15.92 -6.50
CA GLY A 252 13.10 17.17 -6.03
C GLY A 252 14.07 18.35 -6.11
N GLY A 253 13.63 19.53 -5.67
CA GLY A 253 14.41 20.76 -5.68
C GLY A 253 15.55 20.82 -4.65
N ASP A 254 15.46 20.03 -3.59
CA ASP A 254 16.42 20.02 -2.48
C ASP A 254 17.41 18.87 -2.60
N SER A 255 18.63 19.06 -2.05
CA SER A 255 19.69 18.03 -2.08
C SER A 255 19.32 16.75 -1.32
N ASP A 256 18.41 16.83 -0.34
CA ASP A 256 17.89 15.67 0.39
C ASP A 256 16.70 14.99 -0.28
N GLN A 257 16.27 15.50 -1.43
CA GLN A 257 15.24 14.93 -2.32
C GLN A 257 15.86 14.34 -3.59
N ALA A 258 17.12 13.98 -3.57
CA ALA A 258 17.82 13.43 -4.74
C ALA A 258 17.19 12.12 -5.26
N LYS A 259 16.45 11.40 -4.39
CA LYS A 259 15.72 10.17 -4.67
C LYS A 259 14.22 10.31 -4.36
N GLY A 260 13.65 11.50 -4.55
CA GLY A 260 12.28 11.86 -4.19
C GLY A 260 12.09 12.25 -2.73
N ASP A 261 10.86 12.58 -2.33
CA ASP A 261 10.47 12.84 -0.95
C ASP A 261 9.99 11.53 -0.27
N GLY A 262 8.93 11.51 0.51
CA GLY A 262 8.48 10.34 1.26
C GLY A 262 7.90 9.23 0.39
N SER A 263 8.25 7.96 0.67
CA SER A 263 7.58 6.85 -0.01
C SER A 263 6.19 6.60 0.57
N VAL A 264 6.08 6.57 1.93
CA VAL A 264 4.79 6.55 2.65
C VAL A 264 4.88 7.50 3.83
N ASP A 265 4.27 8.67 3.72
CA ASP A 265 4.27 9.67 4.78
C ASP A 265 2.93 9.69 5.54
N ILE A 266 2.99 9.77 6.86
CA ILE A 266 1.83 9.72 7.76
C ILE A 266 1.90 10.93 8.68
N LYS A 267 0.96 11.86 8.54
CA LYS A 267 1.00 13.16 9.22
C LYS A 267 -0.40 13.72 9.46
N GLY A 268 -0.50 14.86 10.14
CA GLY A 268 -1.76 15.59 10.32
C GLY A 268 -2.83 14.81 11.11
N ALA A 269 -2.45 14.11 12.18
CA ALA A 269 -3.35 13.28 12.98
C ALA A 269 -4.02 12.12 12.19
N SER A 270 -3.31 11.57 11.21
CA SER A 270 -3.71 10.31 10.56
C SER A 270 -3.39 9.15 11.49
N THR A 271 -4.40 8.43 11.96
CA THR A 271 -4.28 7.41 13.01
C THR A 271 -4.86 6.07 12.58
N ASN A 272 -4.58 5.01 13.35
CA ASN A 272 -4.99 3.65 13.03
C ASN A 272 -4.52 3.24 11.62
N VAL A 273 -3.21 3.41 11.39
CA VAL A 273 -2.54 3.10 10.13
C VAL A 273 -1.69 1.85 10.29
N THR A 274 -1.71 0.96 9.32
CA THR A 274 -0.78 -0.16 9.21
C THR A 274 -0.09 -0.12 7.85
N VAL A 275 1.24 -0.25 7.88
CA VAL A 275 2.10 -0.40 6.70
C VAL A 275 2.78 -1.75 6.82
N SER A 276 2.51 -2.68 5.90
CA SER A 276 2.98 -4.06 6.04
C SER A 276 3.30 -4.72 4.70
N TYR A 277 4.31 -5.60 4.70
CA TYR A 277 4.73 -6.32 3.49
C TYR A 277 5.05 -5.39 2.32
N VAL A 278 5.58 -4.19 2.61
CA VAL A 278 6.01 -3.22 1.60
C VAL A 278 7.51 -3.32 1.40
N HIS A 279 7.93 -3.37 0.15
CA HIS A 279 9.32 -3.23 -0.26
C HIS A 279 9.58 -1.77 -0.61
N PHE A 280 10.35 -1.10 0.24
CA PHE A 280 10.82 0.27 0.03
C PHE A 280 12.21 0.21 -0.56
N TRP A 281 12.37 0.53 -1.82
CA TRP A 281 13.63 0.40 -2.51
C TRP A 281 14.23 1.75 -2.89
N ASP A 282 15.50 1.95 -2.49
CA ASP A 282 16.35 3.08 -2.90
C ASP A 282 15.71 4.48 -2.71
N SER A 283 14.93 4.64 -1.63
CA SER A 283 14.30 5.92 -1.30
C SER A 283 15.24 6.84 -0.52
N GLY A 284 15.17 8.15 -0.77
CA GLY A 284 15.93 9.14 -0.01
C GLY A 284 15.36 9.36 1.38
N LYS A 285 14.02 9.51 1.47
CA LYS A 285 13.25 9.73 2.69
C LYS A 285 12.08 8.75 2.72
N CYS A 286 12.27 7.59 3.36
CA CYS A 286 11.36 6.47 3.20
C CYS A 286 9.96 6.72 3.79
N SER A 287 9.89 7.11 5.08
CA SER A 287 8.60 7.32 5.75
C SER A 287 8.69 8.34 6.88
N LEU A 288 7.96 9.45 6.75
CA LEU A 288 7.74 10.41 7.82
C LEU A 288 6.49 9.99 8.62
N CYS A 289 6.62 9.91 9.93
CA CYS A 289 5.52 9.61 10.83
C CYS A 289 5.36 10.77 11.84
N GLY A 290 4.62 11.80 11.43
CA GLY A 290 4.44 13.06 12.14
C GLY A 290 5.40 14.18 11.70
N MET A 291 4.84 15.33 11.35
CA MET A 291 5.60 16.52 10.94
C MET A 291 5.44 17.66 11.93
N SER A 292 4.26 18.25 12.00
CA SER A 292 3.92 19.35 12.92
C SER A 292 2.79 18.97 13.87
N ASP A 293 2.55 17.66 14.03
CA ASP A 293 1.50 17.11 14.85
C ASP A 293 1.66 17.52 16.32
N SER A 294 0.55 17.75 16.99
CA SER A 294 0.48 18.12 18.40
C SER A 294 -0.29 17.11 19.26
N ALA A 295 -0.93 16.13 18.62
CA ALA A 295 -1.70 15.08 19.28
C ALA A 295 -1.17 13.70 18.82
N GLU A 296 -1.19 12.74 19.75
CA GLU A 296 -0.80 11.36 19.50
C GLU A 296 -1.66 10.71 18.40
N PHE A 297 -1.03 9.88 17.59
CA PHE A 297 -1.69 9.01 16.62
C PHE A 297 -0.95 7.66 16.54
N LEU A 298 -1.64 6.62 16.05
CA LEU A 298 -1.23 5.23 16.18
C LEU A 298 -0.86 4.65 14.81
N VAL A 299 0.36 4.10 14.68
CA VAL A 299 0.87 3.53 13.43
C VAL A 299 1.60 2.21 13.70
N THR A 300 1.43 1.24 12.81
CA THR A 300 2.19 -0.01 12.81
C THR A 300 2.97 -0.18 11.52
N TYR A 301 4.22 -0.61 11.64
CA TYR A 301 5.05 -1.09 10.52
C TYR A 301 5.48 -2.53 10.80
N HIS A 302 5.08 -3.47 9.94
CA HIS A 302 5.52 -4.86 10.11
C HIS A 302 5.76 -5.59 8.79
N HIS A 303 6.71 -6.53 8.81
CA HIS A 303 7.07 -7.35 7.65
C HIS A 303 7.46 -6.53 6.42
N ASN A 304 7.96 -5.30 6.61
CA ASN A 304 8.45 -4.47 5.51
C ASN A 304 9.94 -4.75 5.25
N TRP A 305 10.35 -4.50 4.03
CA TRP A 305 11.74 -4.49 3.62
C TRP A 305 12.17 -3.05 3.26
N PHE A 306 13.04 -2.47 4.09
CA PHE A 306 13.65 -1.16 3.86
C PHE A 306 15.01 -1.36 3.19
N ASP A 307 15.03 -1.34 1.87
CA ASP A 307 16.12 -1.78 1.02
C ASP A 307 16.93 -0.59 0.47
N HIS A 308 18.17 -0.43 0.95
CA HIS A 308 19.15 0.57 0.52
C HIS A 308 18.63 2.02 0.49
N SER A 309 17.61 2.32 1.26
CA SER A 309 17.08 3.67 1.45
C SER A 309 17.95 4.48 2.41
N ASP A 310 17.91 5.81 2.30
CA ASP A 310 18.83 6.67 3.06
C ASP A 310 18.36 6.87 4.50
N SER A 311 17.13 7.34 4.72
CA SER A 311 16.65 7.78 6.03
C SER A 311 15.15 7.61 6.22
N ARG A 312 14.67 7.81 7.45
CA ARG A 312 13.26 7.79 7.84
C ARG A 312 12.60 6.40 7.68
N HIS A 313 12.99 5.45 8.54
CA HIS A 313 12.45 4.07 8.48
C HIS A 313 11.75 3.63 9.79
N PRO A 314 10.72 4.34 10.27
CA PRO A 314 10.29 5.70 9.99
C PRO A 314 11.02 6.77 10.83
N ARG A 315 10.87 8.07 10.45
CA ARG A 315 11.12 9.20 11.36
C ARG A 315 9.84 9.55 12.09
N ILE A 316 9.88 9.52 13.43
CA ILE A 316 8.67 9.59 14.26
C ILE A 316 8.66 10.85 15.10
N ARG A 317 7.51 11.54 15.11
CA ARG A 317 7.22 12.68 15.97
C ARG A 317 5.79 12.55 16.51
N VAL A 318 5.63 12.70 17.83
CA VAL A 318 4.36 12.67 18.56
C VAL A 318 3.63 11.32 18.50
N ALA A 319 3.77 10.55 17.44
CA ALA A 319 3.09 9.27 17.25
C ALA A 319 3.57 8.18 18.24
N SER A 320 2.67 7.26 18.55
CA SER A 320 2.98 5.95 19.14
C SER A 320 3.03 4.89 18.06
N VAL A 321 4.20 4.27 17.86
CA VAL A 321 4.46 3.41 16.73
C VAL A 321 4.94 2.03 17.17
N HIS A 322 4.35 0.98 16.61
CA HIS A 322 4.81 -0.40 16.75
C HIS A 322 5.53 -0.85 15.48
N ILE A 323 6.78 -1.28 15.61
CA ILE A 323 7.67 -1.62 14.50
C ILE A 323 8.23 -3.02 14.76
N TYR A 324 7.76 -4.02 14.02
CA TYR A 324 8.15 -5.41 14.27
C TYR A 324 8.29 -6.27 13.02
N ASN A 325 9.16 -7.28 13.09
CA ASN A 325 9.42 -8.23 12.01
C ASN A 325 9.79 -7.57 10.67
N ASN A 326 10.41 -6.39 10.70
CA ASN A 326 10.89 -5.75 9.48
C ASN A 326 12.35 -6.13 9.19
N TYR A 327 12.72 -6.07 7.92
CA TYR A 327 14.07 -6.20 7.43
C TYR A 327 14.60 -4.85 6.96
N PHE A 328 15.70 -4.40 7.55
CA PHE A 328 16.41 -3.16 7.20
C PHE A 328 17.74 -3.55 6.59
N ASP A 329 18.01 -3.12 5.37
CA ASP A 329 19.21 -3.46 4.64
C ASP A 329 19.89 -2.25 4.04
N GLY A 330 21.15 -2.03 4.41
CA GLY A 330 22.00 -0.99 3.81
C GLY A 330 21.53 0.44 4.01
N ASN A 331 20.76 0.75 5.06
CA ASN A 331 20.24 2.11 5.28
C ASN A 331 21.37 3.09 5.56
N ALA A 332 21.50 4.13 4.72
CA ALA A 332 22.70 4.94 4.63
C ALA A 332 22.86 5.97 5.76
N LYS A 333 21.74 6.48 6.34
CA LYS A 333 21.75 7.53 7.36
C LYS A 333 21.26 7.01 8.70
N TYR A 334 20.02 6.55 8.79
CA TYR A 334 19.47 5.91 10.00
C TYR A 334 18.25 5.05 9.67
N GLY A 335 17.97 4.07 10.52
CA GLY A 335 16.77 3.26 10.48
C GLY A 335 15.59 3.93 11.19
N VAL A 336 15.16 3.37 12.34
CA VAL A 336 14.10 3.98 13.18
C VAL A 336 14.65 5.22 13.89
N GLY A 337 13.96 6.35 13.76
CA GLY A 337 14.32 7.60 14.41
C GLY A 337 13.16 8.23 15.17
N THR A 338 13.29 8.44 16.49
CA THR A 338 12.28 9.06 17.34
C THR A 338 12.67 10.49 17.71
N THR A 339 11.70 11.40 17.67
CA THR A 339 11.85 12.79 18.09
C THR A 339 10.77 13.20 19.10
N LYS A 340 10.59 14.48 19.32
CA LYS A 340 9.70 15.12 20.29
C LYS A 340 8.37 14.39 20.45
N GLY A 341 8.08 13.96 21.68
CA GLY A 341 6.79 13.40 22.08
C GLY A 341 6.44 12.06 21.49
N SER A 342 7.35 11.42 20.76
CA SER A 342 7.10 10.12 20.14
C SER A 342 7.49 8.95 21.02
N SER A 343 6.82 7.82 20.82
CA SER A 343 7.11 6.54 21.44
C SER A 343 7.14 5.44 20.38
N ALA A 344 8.22 4.65 20.35
CA ALA A 344 8.33 3.50 19.47
C ALA A 344 8.59 2.21 20.24
N PHE A 345 7.79 1.19 20.00
CA PHE A 345 8.11 -0.17 20.39
C PHE A 345 8.69 -0.88 19.16
N VAL A 346 9.97 -1.24 19.25
CA VAL A 346 10.76 -1.77 18.14
C VAL A 346 11.20 -3.17 18.51
N GLU A 347 10.60 -4.20 17.91
CA GLU A 347 10.87 -5.58 18.30
C GLU A 347 11.01 -6.54 17.12
N ALA A 348 11.83 -7.57 17.32
CA ALA A 348 12.02 -8.68 16.38
C ALA A 348 12.38 -8.24 14.95
N ASN A 349 13.03 -7.07 14.78
CA ASN A 349 13.51 -6.60 13.48
C ASN A 349 14.93 -7.10 13.21
N TYR A 350 15.28 -7.22 11.95
CA TYR A 350 16.62 -7.54 11.49
C TYR A 350 17.24 -6.38 10.73
N TYR A 351 18.40 -5.90 11.20
CA TYR A 351 19.16 -4.80 10.60
C TYR A 351 20.48 -5.34 10.05
N ARG A 352 20.72 -5.18 8.74
CA ARG A 352 21.96 -5.55 8.07
C ARG A 352 22.62 -4.32 7.47
N ASN A 353 23.88 -4.07 7.82
CA ASN A 353 24.69 -2.98 7.28
C ASN A 353 24.02 -1.59 7.38
N CYS A 354 23.20 -1.37 8.39
CA CYS A 354 22.53 -0.10 8.62
C CYS A 354 23.42 0.83 9.43
N LYS A 355 23.53 2.08 9.00
CA LYS A 355 24.08 3.13 9.82
C LYS A 355 22.98 3.58 10.80
N ASN A 356 23.30 3.62 12.11
CA ASN A 356 22.35 4.01 13.16
C ASN A 356 20.99 3.27 13.05
N PRO A 357 20.90 1.96 13.27
CA PRO A 357 19.66 1.20 13.13
C PRO A 357 18.48 1.79 13.90
N MET A 358 18.74 2.31 15.10
CA MET A 358 17.76 2.99 15.96
C MET A 358 18.38 4.21 16.59
N MET A 359 17.69 5.36 16.52
CA MET A 359 18.12 6.64 17.08
C MET A 359 17.00 7.30 17.87
N SER A 360 17.31 7.82 19.05
CA SER A 360 16.41 8.64 19.84
C SER A 360 16.97 10.06 19.97
N SER A 361 16.13 11.08 19.76
CA SER A 361 16.48 12.49 19.83
C SER A 361 17.63 12.93 18.90
N MET A 362 17.85 14.19 18.71
CA MET A 362 18.98 14.79 17.97
C MET A 362 19.35 14.12 16.63
N GLN A 363 18.44 13.32 16.08
CA GLN A 363 18.72 12.45 14.94
C GLN A 363 19.27 13.18 13.70
N GLY A 364 18.96 14.44 13.52
CA GLY A 364 19.47 15.21 12.41
C GLY A 364 20.96 15.53 12.55
N THR A 365 21.37 15.97 13.71
CA THR A 365 22.77 16.34 13.98
C THR A 365 23.70 15.13 13.87
N ASP A 366 23.35 14.05 14.54
CA ASP A 366 24.23 12.89 14.67
C ASP A 366 24.29 12.06 13.39
N ALA A 367 23.19 11.97 12.66
CA ALA A 367 23.12 11.16 11.43
C ALA A 367 23.80 11.82 10.23
N LEU A 368 23.76 13.14 10.14
CA LEU A 368 24.21 13.88 8.96
C LEU A 368 25.50 14.68 9.18
N GLY A 369 25.97 14.80 10.42
CA GLY A 369 27.15 15.59 10.75
C GLY A 369 26.99 17.11 10.55
N GLN A 370 25.75 17.60 10.46
CA GLN A 370 25.43 18.99 10.14
C GLN A 370 24.37 19.53 11.09
N GLY A 371 24.71 20.12 12.20
CA GLY A 371 23.77 20.84 13.06
C GLY A 371 22.42 20.18 13.35
N THR A 372 21.61 20.72 14.22
CA THR A 372 20.32 20.15 14.60
C THR A 372 19.32 20.14 13.43
N PHE A 373 19.00 18.98 12.90
CA PHE A 373 18.11 18.86 11.74
C PHE A 373 16.64 19.21 12.06
N SER A 374 16.16 18.87 13.26
CA SER A 374 14.79 19.19 13.67
C SER A 374 14.69 20.13 14.87
N GLY A 375 15.77 20.37 15.60
CA GLY A 375 15.76 21.16 16.83
C GLY A 375 14.89 20.57 17.96
N GLU A 376 14.45 19.32 17.84
CA GLU A 376 13.45 18.71 18.72
C GLU A 376 13.94 17.42 19.34
N ASN A 377 14.08 17.44 20.66
CA ASN A 377 14.50 16.31 21.47
C ASN A 377 13.30 15.59 22.09
N GLY A 378 13.49 14.37 22.61
CA GLY A 378 12.57 13.72 23.53
C GLY A 378 11.74 12.58 23.01
N GLY A 379 12.15 11.88 21.97
CA GLY A 379 11.52 10.59 21.60
C GLY A 379 12.01 9.43 22.45
N MET A 380 11.19 8.39 22.56
CA MET A 380 11.50 7.16 23.30
C MET A 380 11.48 5.94 22.40
N ILE A 381 12.43 5.02 22.61
CA ILE A 381 12.44 3.71 21.95
C ILE A 381 12.48 2.64 23.06
N LYS A 382 11.52 1.71 23.03
CA LYS A 382 11.62 0.43 23.71
C LYS A 382 12.02 -0.62 22.68
N ALA A 383 13.25 -1.11 22.77
CA ALA A 383 13.77 -2.13 21.87
C ALA A 383 13.74 -3.51 22.49
N TYR A 384 13.31 -4.54 21.74
CA TYR A 384 13.27 -5.91 22.21
C TYR A 384 13.55 -6.89 21.07
N ASN A 385 14.42 -7.87 21.32
CA ASN A 385 14.70 -8.98 20.42
C ASN A 385 15.06 -8.59 18.97
N ASN A 386 15.68 -7.41 18.76
CA ASN A 386 16.19 -7.01 17.47
C ASN A 386 17.59 -7.58 17.21
N ILE A 387 17.88 -7.93 15.97
CA ILE A 387 19.19 -8.42 15.52
C ILE A 387 19.84 -7.34 14.66
N THR A 388 21.10 -7.02 14.97
CA THR A 388 21.90 -6.06 14.18
C THR A 388 23.20 -6.71 13.71
N VAL A 389 23.48 -6.64 12.42
CA VAL A 389 24.70 -7.15 11.79
C VAL A 389 25.31 -6.05 10.93
N GLY A 390 26.61 -5.76 11.15
CA GLY A 390 27.31 -4.72 10.40
C GLY A 390 26.84 -3.28 10.69
N ALA A 391 26.16 -3.04 11.81
CA ALA A 391 25.71 -1.72 12.21
C ALA A 391 26.91 -0.85 12.66
N SER A 392 26.91 0.43 12.29
CA SER A 392 27.98 1.35 12.68
C SER A 392 27.84 1.85 14.12
N SER A 393 26.63 2.08 14.59
CA SER A 393 26.34 2.55 15.97
C SER A 393 24.87 2.33 16.33
N LEU A 394 24.61 2.25 17.62
CA LEU A 394 23.27 2.24 18.20
C LEU A 394 23.14 3.43 19.14
N ILE A 395 22.35 4.41 18.79
CA ILE A 395 22.12 5.61 19.60
C ILE A 395 20.79 5.43 20.35
N TYR A 396 20.82 4.58 21.37
CA TYR A 396 19.59 4.25 22.10
C TYR A 396 19.07 5.36 22.97
N ALA A 397 19.90 6.24 23.41
CA ALA A 397 19.44 7.08 24.48
C ALA A 397 20.46 8.01 25.05
N LEU A 398 20.19 9.20 24.93
CA LEU A 398 20.41 10.13 26.03
C LEU A 398 19.36 9.94 27.15
N SER A 399 18.25 9.26 26.94
CA SER A 399 17.15 9.16 27.90
C SER A 399 17.22 7.99 28.87
N LEU A 400 17.96 6.94 28.59
CA LEU A 400 18.17 5.82 29.56
C LEU A 400 19.14 6.15 30.69
N ILE A 401 19.89 7.23 30.60
CA ILE A 401 20.80 7.67 31.67
C ILE A 401 20.04 8.26 32.87
N HIS A 402 18.75 8.53 32.72
CA HIS A 402 17.93 9.11 33.80
C HIS A 402 16.97 8.12 34.45
N ILE A 403 17.03 6.86 34.09
CA ILE A 403 16.35 5.78 34.81
C ILE A 403 17.32 5.09 35.75
#